data_82acbe80fd6de3d0e7a33051c8cbfefe
#
_entry.id   82acbe80fd6de3d0e7a33051c8cbfefe
#
_cell.length_a   1.000
_cell.length_b   1.000
_cell.length_c   1.000
_cell.angle_alpha   90.00
_cell.angle_beta   90.00
_cell.angle_gamma   90.00
#
_symmetry.space_group_name_H-M   'P 1'
#
loop_
_entity.id
_entity.type
_entity.pdbx_description
1 polymer ?
#
loop_
_entity_poly.entity_id
_entity_poly.type
_entity_poly.pdbx_seq_one_letter_code
_entity_poly.pdbx_strand_id
1 'polypeptide(L)'
;EEILEDCKRHEAKKVHRYSIVTAGRALTGAEMEKALRAYRAMKKECKVELCASHGLLSQEDFNRLKEAGVGRYHANIETSRRNFPNICTTHTFEDKLEVIRRAQAAGLSVCSGGIIGMGETWEDRIDMAITLSELGIKSIPINILRPIPGTPLEHQAALSEDEILRTIAIFRYINPTAMVRLAAGRNSMEHSGEQAFRSGANAAITGDMLTTSGNRISEDQEMLAAMGFTL
;
A
#
# COMPACT_ATOMS: atom_id res chain seq x y z
N GLU A 1 9.45 -16.95 -14.53
CA GLU A 1 10.74 -16.44 -15.05
C GLU A 1 10.74 -14.92 -15.14
N GLU A 2 9.80 -14.30 -15.86
CA GLU A 2 9.68 -12.84 -16.00
C GLU A 2 9.62 -12.09 -14.67
N ILE A 3 8.82 -12.56 -13.71
CA ILE A 3 8.69 -11.96 -12.36
C ILE A 3 10.04 -11.98 -11.61
N LEU A 4 10.81 -13.06 -11.74
CA LEU A 4 12.11 -13.16 -11.10
C LEU A 4 13.11 -12.18 -11.70
N GLU A 5 13.15 -12.07 -13.01
CA GLU A 5 14.03 -11.12 -13.70
C GLU A 5 13.62 -9.67 -13.41
N ASP A 6 12.33 -9.40 -13.29
CA ASP A 6 11.84 -8.09 -12.87
C ASP A 6 12.27 -7.76 -11.43
N CYS A 7 12.14 -8.71 -10.52
CA CYS A 7 12.61 -8.58 -9.13
C CYS A 7 14.12 -8.24 -9.09
N LYS A 8 14.96 -8.94 -9.85
CA LYS A 8 16.39 -8.66 -9.95
C LYS A 8 16.70 -7.26 -10.47
N ARG A 9 15.94 -6.80 -11.49
CA ARG A 9 16.10 -5.42 -12.01
C ARG A 9 15.78 -4.37 -10.96
N HIS A 10 14.77 -4.60 -10.12
CA HIS A 10 14.39 -3.69 -9.04
C HIS A 10 15.38 -3.75 -7.87
N GLU A 11 15.86 -4.94 -7.52
CA GLU A 11 16.94 -5.09 -6.52
C GLU A 11 18.19 -4.32 -6.91
N ALA A 12 18.60 -4.37 -8.17
CA ALA A 12 19.73 -3.61 -8.68
C ALA A 12 19.58 -2.09 -8.53
N LYS A 13 18.33 -1.59 -8.45
CA LYS A 13 17.99 -0.19 -8.16
C LYS A 13 17.91 0.11 -6.67
N LYS A 14 18.30 -0.81 -5.79
CA LYS A 14 18.36 -0.67 -4.33
C LYS A 14 17.00 -0.37 -3.68
N VAL A 15 15.91 -0.91 -4.22
CA VAL A 15 14.60 -0.82 -3.55
C VAL A 15 14.59 -1.74 -2.32
N HIS A 16 13.95 -1.32 -1.25
CA HIS A 16 13.85 -2.10 -0.02
C HIS A 16 12.95 -3.33 -0.15
N ARG A 17 11.88 -3.22 -0.96
CA ARG A 17 10.85 -4.25 -1.10
C ARG A 17 10.38 -4.37 -2.52
N TYR A 18 10.12 -5.60 -2.92
CA TYR A 18 9.45 -5.94 -4.17
C TYR A 18 8.09 -6.56 -3.88
N SER A 19 7.03 -6.09 -4.55
CA SER A 19 5.66 -6.50 -4.29
C SER A 19 5.01 -7.09 -5.53
N ILE A 20 4.43 -8.28 -5.40
CA ILE A 20 3.51 -8.83 -6.41
C ILE A 20 2.08 -8.52 -5.99
N VAL A 21 1.36 -7.87 -6.89
CA VAL A 21 -0.05 -7.48 -6.69
C VAL A 21 -0.90 -8.16 -7.76
N THR A 22 -2.03 -8.74 -7.36
CA THR A 22 -2.99 -9.32 -8.28
C THR A 22 -4.36 -8.69 -8.10
N ALA A 23 -5.10 -8.59 -9.21
CA ALA A 23 -6.50 -8.17 -9.19
C ALA A 23 -7.42 -9.32 -8.74
N GLY A 24 -8.67 -8.97 -8.42
CA GLY A 24 -9.70 -9.93 -8.03
C GLY A 24 -9.87 -10.09 -6.52
N ARG A 25 -10.90 -10.87 -6.12
CA ARG A 25 -11.30 -11.03 -4.71
C ARG A 25 -10.24 -11.78 -3.89
N ALA A 26 -9.69 -12.85 -4.44
CA ALA A 26 -8.63 -13.64 -3.83
C ALA A 26 -7.89 -14.47 -4.90
N LEU A 27 -6.59 -14.64 -4.75
CA LEU A 27 -5.81 -15.56 -5.54
C LEU A 27 -6.02 -16.99 -5.03
N THR A 28 -6.36 -17.91 -5.92
CA THR A 28 -6.69 -19.31 -5.54
C THR A 28 -6.13 -20.33 -6.53
N GLY A 29 -6.14 -21.61 -6.14
CA GLY A 29 -5.85 -22.73 -7.04
C GLY A 29 -4.51 -22.63 -7.76
N ALA A 30 -4.51 -22.86 -9.05
CA ALA A 30 -3.30 -22.90 -9.87
C ALA A 30 -2.54 -21.55 -9.91
N GLU A 31 -3.24 -20.42 -9.80
CA GLU A 31 -2.60 -19.11 -9.77
C GLU A 31 -1.85 -18.87 -8.44
N MET A 32 -2.41 -19.33 -7.32
CA MET A 32 -1.70 -19.34 -6.03
C MET A 32 -0.43 -20.18 -6.11
N GLU A 33 -0.47 -21.37 -6.70
CA GLU A 33 0.73 -22.19 -6.89
C GLU A 33 1.80 -21.53 -7.74
N LYS A 34 1.38 -20.80 -8.79
CA LYS A 34 2.33 -20.01 -9.62
C LYS A 34 2.99 -18.91 -8.79
N ALA A 35 2.20 -18.16 -8.00
CA ALA A 35 2.71 -17.11 -7.13
C ALA A 35 3.71 -17.68 -6.10
N LEU A 36 3.36 -18.76 -5.42
CA LEU A 36 4.23 -19.42 -4.45
C LEU A 36 5.57 -19.89 -5.05
N ARG A 37 5.54 -20.45 -6.28
CA ARG A 37 6.77 -20.81 -7.00
C ARG A 37 7.63 -19.56 -7.29
N ALA A 38 7.00 -18.45 -7.72
CA ALA A 38 7.72 -17.20 -7.97
C ALA A 38 8.35 -16.66 -6.69
N TYR A 39 7.62 -16.64 -5.57
CA TYR A 39 8.17 -16.20 -4.26
C TYR A 39 9.35 -17.05 -3.81
N ARG A 40 9.27 -18.39 -3.91
CA ARG A 40 10.38 -19.26 -3.56
C ARG A 40 11.63 -19.01 -4.43
N ALA A 41 11.44 -18.79 -5.73
CA ALA A 41 12.54 -18.46 -6.65
C ALA A 41 13.18 -17.12 -6.27
N MET A 42 12.38 -16.07 -6.07
CA MET A 42 12.87 -14.76 -5.65
C MET A 42 13.57 -14.83 -4.29
N LYS A 43 13.01 -15.57 -3.31
CA LYS A 43 13.65 -15.74 -2.00
C LYS A 43 15.02 -16.40 -2.08
N LYS A 44 15.21 -17.30 -3.04
CA LYS A 44 16.49 -17.99 -3.27
C LYS A 44 17.53 -17.11 -3.96
N GLU A 45 17.10 -16.26 -4.90
CA GLU A 45 17.98 -15.55 -5.82
C GLU A 45 18.13 -14.06 -5.56
N CYS A 46 17.20 -13.46 -4.79
CA CYS A 46 17.19 -12.04 -4.47
C CYS A 46 17.29 -11.84 -2.94
N LYS A 47 17.86 -10.69 -2.54
CA LYS A 47 17.96 -10.27 -1.13
C LYS A 47 16.87 -9.27 -0.75
N VAL A 48 16.19 -8.68 -1.73
CA VAL A 48 15.09 -7.72 -1.51
C VAL A 48 13.97 -8.37 -0.70
N GLU A 49 13.36 -7.62 0.20
CA GLU A 49 12.23 -8.13 0.97
C GLU A 49 10.98 -8.28 0.11
N LEU A 50 10.30 -9.43 0.25
CA LEU A 50 9.14 -9.76 -0.57
C LEU A 50 7.84 -9.35 0.10
N CYS A 51 6.96 -8.73 -0.68
CA CYS A 51 5.61 -8.33 -0.29
C CYS A 51 4.58 -8.97 -1.23
N ALA A 52 3.40 -9.30 -0.71
CA ALA A 52 2.29 -9.88 -1.46
C ALA A 52 1.02 -9.06 -1.27
N SER A 53 0.19 -8.98 -2.33
CA SER A 53 -1.18 -8.44 -2.26
C SER A 53 -2.08 -9.25 -3.18
N HIS A 54 -2.81 -10.21 -2.63
CA HIS A 54 -3.57 -11.23 -3.37
C HIS A 54 -5.02 -11.35 -2.90
N GLY A 55 -5.58 -10.27 -2.32
CA GLY A 55 -6.97 -10.20 -1.90
C GLY A 55 -7.26 -10.87 -0.55
N LEU A 56 -8.46 -11.43 -0.42
CA LEU A 56 -9.01 -11.96 0.84
C LEU A 56 -8.61 -13.44 1.03
N LEU A 57 -7.36 -13.66 1.40
CA LEU A 57 -6.79 -15.02 1.55
C LEU A 57 -7.24 -15.73 2.82
N SER A 58 -7.19 -17.07 2.79
CA SER A 58 -7.37 -17.94 3.94
C SER A 58 -6.14 -17.93 4.86
N GLN A 59 -6.30 -18.40 6.11
CA GLN A 59 -5.17 -18.56 7.02
C GLN A 59 -4.12 -19.53 6.45
N GLU A 60 -4.55 -20.59 5.79
CA GLU A 60 -3.66 -21.56 5.17
C GLU A 60 -2.81 -20.91 4.07
N ASP A 61 -3.42 -20.08 3.20
CA ASP A 61 -2.69 -19.37 2.14
C ASP A 61 -1.68 -18.38 2.72
N PHE A 62 -1.99 -17.69 3.83
CA PHE A 62 -1.03 -16.84 4.51
C PHE A 62 0.16 -17.63 5.07
N ASN A 63 -0.07 -18.79 5.66
CA ASN A 63 1.01 -19.65 6.14
C ASN A 63 1.91 -20.09 4.97
N ARG A 64 1.32 -20.48 3.85
CA ARG A 64 2.03 -20.88 2.62
C ARG A 64 2.86 -19.74 2.02
N LEU A 65 2.33 -18.50 2.03
CA LEU A 65 3.07 -17.30 1.60
C LEU A 65 4.27 -17.05 2.52
N LYS A 66 4.09 -17.18 3.83
CA LYS A 66 5.18 -17.05 4.81
C LYS A 66 6.28 -18.07 4.56
N GLU A 67 5.93 -19.34 4.36
CA GLU A 67 6.86 -20.41 4.03
C GLU A 67 7.59 -20.18 2.69
N ALA A 68 6.92 -19.56 1.72
CA ALA A 68 7.50 -19.19 0.44
C ALA A 68 8.46 -17.99 0.51
N GLY A 69 8.61 -17.36 1.70
CA GLY A 69 9.57 -16.28 1.93
C GLY A 69 8.98 -14.86 1.87
N VAL A 70 7.66 -14.73 1.80
CA VAL A 70 6.99 -13.43 1.90
C VAL A 70 7.14 -12.91 3.33
N GLY A 71 7.59 -11.65 3.48
CA GLY A 71 7.77 -10.99 4.78
C GLY A 71 6.64 -10.04 5.13
N ARG A 72 5.92 -9.52 4.12
CA ARG A 72 4.85 -8.53 4.30
C ARG A 72 3.65 -8.83 3.42
N TYR A 73 2.46 -8.54 3.94
CA TYR A 73 1.21 -8.55 3.16
C TYR A 73 0.62 -7.16 3.07
N HIS A 74 0.18 -6.78 1.87
CA HIS A 74 -0.53 -5.53 1.63
C HIS A 74 -2.03 -5.79 1.53
N ALA A 75 -2.81 -5.18 2.43
CA ALA A 75 -4.27 -5.22 2.45
C ALA A 75 -4.80 -3.91 3.04
N ASN A 76 -5.21 -2.98 2.21
CA ASN A 76 -5.80 -1.73 2.66
C ASN A 76 -7.16 -1.95 3.33
N ILE A 77 -7.47 -1.12 4.34
CA ILE A 77 -8.86 -0.97 4.85
C ILE A 77 -9.68 -0.02 3.99
N GLU A 78 -9.06 0.68 3.07
CA GLU A 78 -9.54 1.61 2.04
C GLU A 78 -10.07 2.94 2.60
N THR A 79 -10.95 2.92 3.57
CA THR A 79 -11.57 4.10 4.20
C THR A 79 -12.01 3.76 5.63
N SER A 80 -12.79 4.63 6.30
CA SER A 80 -13.38 4.33 7.62
C SER A 80 -14.44 3.22 7.54
N ARG A 81 -14.73 2.59 8.68
CA ARG A 81 -15.85 1.62 8.80
C ARG A 81 -17.17 2.20 8.34
N ARG A 82 -17.46 3.46 8.73
CA ARG A 82 -18.69 4.16 8.39
C ARG A 82 -18.83 4.40 6.89
N ASN A 83 -17.74 4.81 6.23
CA ASN A 83 -17.76 5.14 4.81
C ASN A 83 -17.60 3.91 3.89
N PHE A 84 -17.09 2.80 4.39
CA PHE A 84 -16.79 1.61 3.59
C PHE A 84 -17.96 1.08 2.75
N PRO A 85 -19.21 1.00 3.28
CA PRO A 85 -20.36 0.56 2.49
C PRO A 85 -20.71 1.45 1.28
N ASN A 86 -20.29 2.72 1.31
CA ASN A 86 -20.49 3.65 0.19
C ASN A 86 -19.50 3.40 -0.96
N ILE A 87 -18.38 2.73 -0.66
CA ILE A 87 -17.27 2.53 -1.61
C ILE A 87 -17.23 1.09 -2.13
N CYS A 88 -17.58 0.12 -1.31
CA CYS A 88 -17.46 -1.29 -1.62
C CYS A 88 -18.73 -2.07 -1.29
N THR A 89 -19.25 -2.80 -2.27
CA THR A 89 -20.43 -3.66 -2.14
C THR A 89 -20.12 -5.15 -2.24
N THR A 90 -18.89 -5.53 -2.58
CA THR A 90 -18.49 -6.92 -2.84
C THR A 90 -17.99 -7.66 -1.60
N HIS A 91 -17.58 -6.94 -0.57
CA HIS A 91 -17.16 -7.45 0.73
C HIS A 91 -17.28 -6.34 1.78
N THR A 92 -17.15 -6.72 3.04
CA THR A 92 -17.36 -5.83 4.17
C THR A 92 -16.03 -5.26 4.70
N PHE A 93 -16.13 -4.23 5.53
CA PHE A 93 -14.98 -3.71 6.30
C PHE A 93 -14.42 -4.79 7.24
N GLU A 94 -15.30 -5.62 7.82
CA GLU A 94 -14.89 -6.73 8.71
C GLU A 94 -14.06 -7.79 7.96
N ASP A 95 -14.40 -8.08 6.68
CA ASP A 95 -13.58 -8.98 5.85
C ASP A 95 -12.15 -8.45 5.70
N LYS A 96 -11.98 -7.10 5.58
CA LYS A 96 -10.65 -6.47 5.54
C LYS A 96 -9.90 -6.63 6.85
N LEU A 97 -10.57 -6.40 7.98
CA LEU A 97 -9.96 -6.57 9.30
C LEU A 97 -9.54 -8.03 9.54
N GLU A 98 -10.38 -8.97 9.13
CA GLU A 98 -10.09 -10.39 9.28
C GLU A 98 -8.86 -10.83 8.46
N VAL A 99 -8.75 -10.34 7.21
CA VAL A 99 -7.56 -10.58 6.38
C VAL A 99 -6.28 -10.04 7.04
N ILE A 100 -6.35 -8.85 7.61
CA ILE A 100 -5.22 -8.25 8.33
C ILE A 100 -4.81 -9.14 9.52
N ARG A 101 -5.79 -9.57 10.34
CA ARG A 101 -5.54 -10.43 11.50
C ARG A 101 -4.95 -11.79 11.10
N ARG A 102 -5.46 -12.42 10.03
CA ARG A 102 -4.92 -13.67 9.49
C ARG A 102 -3.48 -13.54 9.02
N ALA A 103 -3.17 -12.46 8.30
CA ALA A 103 -1.81 -12.18 7.86
C ALA A 103 -0.85 -12.00 9.05
N GLN A 104 -1.28 -11.25 10.09
CA GLN A 104 -0.52 -11.08 11.33
C GLN A 104 -0.35 -12.41 12.08
N ALA A 105 -1.40 -13.23 12.17
CA ALA A 105 -1.35 -14.55 12.81
C ALA A 105 -0.38 -15.53 12.11
N ALA A 106 -0.20 -15.39 10.79
CA ALA A 106 0.83 -16.12 10.02
C ALA A 106 2.24 -15.54 10.22
N GLY A 107 2.43 -14.50 11.04
CA GLY A 107 3.73 -13.86 11.28
C GLY A 107 4.20 -12.97 10.12
N LEU A 108 3.29 -12.49 9.28
CA LEU A 108 3.57 -11.49 8.27
C LEU A 108 3.45 -10.07 8.87
N SER A 109 4.35 -9.17 8.52
CA SER A 109 4.07 -7.76 8.73
C SER A 109 2.94 -7.31 7.79
N VAL A 110 2.10 -6.38 8.23
CA VAL A 110 1.01 -5.88 7.37
C VAL A 110 1.26 -4.45 6.96
N CYS A 111 1.05 -4.18 5.67
CA CYS A 111 0.95 -2.85 5.10
C CYS A 111 -0.53 -2.58 4.82
N SER A 112 -1.13 -1.61 5.50
CA SER A 112 -2.54 -1.27 5.37
C SER A 112 -2.72 0.23 5.49
N GLY A 113 -3.53 0.79 4.65
CA GLY A 113 -3.90 2.20 4.60
C GLY A 113 -5.20 2.36 3.84
N GLY A 114 -5.33 3.42 3.07
CA GLY A 114 -6.55 3.68 2.32
C GLY A 114 -6.37 4.70 1.21
N ILE A 115 -7.50 5.13 0.68
CA ILE A 115 -7.61 6.13 -0.37
C ILE A 115 -8.35 7.33 0.21
N ILE A 116 -7.79 8.52 0.04
CA ILE A 116 -8.43 9.77 0.41
C ILE A 116 -8.96 10.50 -0.83
N GLY A 117 -10.06 11.25 -0.67
CA GLY A 117 -10.74 11.96 -1.76
C GLY A 117 -11.90 11.18 -2.38
N MET A 118 -12.38 10.10 -1.76
CA MET A 118 -13.53 9.32 -2.22
C MET A 118 -14.88 9.83 -1.69
N GLY A 119 -14.93 11.04 -1.12
CA GLY A 119 -16.11 11.62 -0.49
C GLY A 119 -16.20 11.37 1.01
N GLU A 120 -15.17 10.83 1.62
CA GLU A 120 -15.05 10.68 3.06
C GLU A 120 -14.91 12.05 3.75
N THR A 121 -15.32 12.12 5.02
CA THR A 121 -15.16 13.30 5.86
C THR A 121 -13.82 13.31 6.61
N TRP A 122 -13.53 14.40 7.33
CA TRP A 122 -12.36 14.48 8.21
C TRP A 122 -12.44 13.44 9.34
N GLU A 123 -13.61 13.20 9.89
CA GLU A 123 -13.85 12.17 10.91
C GLU A 123 -13.54 10.79 10.37
N ASP A 124 -13.86 10.51 9.10
CA ASP A 124 -13.54 9.24 8.45
C ASP A 124 -12.02 9.05 8.31
N ARG A 125 -11.28 10.10 7.94
CA ARG A 125 -9.82 10.04 7.85
C ARG A 125 -9.16 9.81 9.21
N ILE A 126 -9.68 10.45 10.26
CA ILE A 126 -9.21 10.27 11.65
C ILE A 126 -9.53 8.85 12.12
N ASP A 127 -10.76 8.36 11.91
CA ASP A 127 -11.18 7.00 12.28
C ASP A 127 -10.33 5.94 11.59
N MET A 128 -10.04 6.13 10.30
CA MET A 128 -9.12 5.28 9.56
C MET A 128 -7.71 5.25 10.18
N ALA A 129 -7.17 6.41 10.56
CA ALA A 129 -5.86 6.50 11.18
C ALA A 129 -5.81 5.82 12.57
N ILE A 130 -6.88 5.98 13.37
CA ILE A 130 -7.04 5.33 14.68
C ILE A 130 -7.15 3.81 14.50
N THR A 131 -8.03 3.35 13.60
CA THR A 131 -8.19 1.91 13.31
C THR A 131 -6.86 1.26 12.93
N LEU A 132 -6.06 1.90 12.09
CA LEU A 132 -4.73 1.39 11.72
C LEU A 132 -3.77 1.34 12.91
N SER A 133 -3.85 2.32 13.82
CA SER A 133 -3.07 2.33 15.06
C SER A 133 -3.46 1.18 15.99
N GLU A 134 -4.76 0.96 16.19
CA GLU A 134 -5.31 -0.13 17.02
C GLU A 134 -4.95 -1.52 16.47
N LEU A 135 -4.90 -1.67 15.15
CA LEU A 135 -4.44 -2.89 14.47
C LEU A 135 -2.92 -3.08 14.54
N GLY A 136 -2.18 -2.15 15.13
CA GLY A 136 -0.73 -2.20 15.22
C GLY A 136 -0.01 -2.06 13.88
N ILE A 137 -0.63 -1.46 12.89
CA ILE A 137 -0.05 -1.30 11.55
C ILE A 137 1.15 -0.34 11.60
N LYS A 138 2.29 -0.79 11.07
CA LYS A 138 3.54 -0.01 11.03
C LYS A 138 3.92 0.46 9.62
N SER A 139 3.08 0.20 8.62
CA SER A 139 3.30 0.63 7.24
C SER A 139 1.96 1.05 6.64
N ILE A 140 1.76 2.36 6.49
CA ILE A 140 0.48 2.97 6.16
C ILE A 140 0.60 3.73 4.83
N PRO A 141 0.22 3.13 3.70
CA PRO A 141 0.13 3.85 2.43
C PRO A 141 -1.10 4.76 2.41
N ILE A 142 -0.89 6.00 1.99
CA ILE A 142 -1.95 6.96 1.69
C ILE A 142 -1.98 7.10 0.18
N ASN A 143 -3.09 6.70 -0.43
CA ASN A 143 -3.39 6.89 -1.84
C ASN A 143 -4.31 8.11 -1.99
N ILE A 144 -4.10 8.89 -3.03
CA ILE A 144 -4.91 10.05 -3.36
C ILE A 144 -5.76 9.68 -4.58
N LEU A 145 -7.08 9.82 -4.45
CA LEU A 145 -7.99 9.52 -5.56
C LEU A 145 -7.65 10.39 -6.77
N ARG A 146 -7.57 9.75 -7.91
CA ARG A 146 -7.61 10.40 -9.22
C ARG A 146 -8.88 9.96 -9.93
N PRO A 147 -9.87 10.84 -10.08
CA PRO A 147 -11.11 10.52 -10.79
C PRO A 147 -10.81 10.06 -12.22
N ILE A 148 -11.43 8.95 -12.63
CA ILE A 148 -11.27 8.39 -13.97
C ILE A 148 -12.64 8.42 -14.64
N PRO A 149 -12.76 8.97 -15.86
CA PRO A 149 -14.01 8.97 -16.61
C PRO A 149 -14.61 7.57 -16.77
N GLY A 150 -15.93 7.47 -16.65
CA GLY A 150 -16.66 6.19 -16.71
C GLY A 150 -16.65 5.38 -15.42
N THR A 151 -16.06 5.88 -14.34
CA THR A 151 -16.11 5.23 -13.01
C THR A 151 -17.13 5.91 -12.09
N PRO A 152 -17.63 5.22 -11.04
CA PRO A 152 -18.58 5.83 -10.08
C PRO A 152 -18.07 7.11 -9.40
N LEU A 153 -16.76 7.31 -9.34
CA LEU A 153 -16.13 8.47 -8.70
C LEU A 153 -15.60 9.50 -9.72
N GLU A 154 -16.01 9.44 -10.99
CA GLU A 154 -15.51 10.32 -12.05
C GLU A 154 -15.76 11.83 -11.79
N HIS A 155 -16.83 12.13 -11.05
CA HIS A 155 -17.20 13.52 -10.70
C HIS A 155 -16.72 13.95 -9.30
N GLN A 156 -15.95 13.11 -8.61
CA GLN A 156 -15.43 13.45 -7.30
C GLN A 156 -14.43 14.61 -7.42
N ALA A 157 -14.61 15.65 -6.61
CA ALA A 157 -13.68 16.78 -6.58
C ALA A 157 -12.29 16.31 -6.11
N ALA A 158 -11.26 16.76 -6.80
CA ALA A 158 -9.88 16.50 -6.35
C ALA A 158 -9.63 17.23 -5.02
N LEU A 159 -8.89 16.56 -4.13
CA LEU A 159 -8.46 17.19 -2.89
C LEU A 159 -7.45 18.32 -3.18
N SER A 160 -7.52 19.38 -2.41
CA SER A 160 -6.46 20.40 -2.39
C SER A 160 -5.19 19.81 -1.76
N GLU A 161 -4.04 20.34 -2.14
CA GLU A 161 -2.76 19.91 -1.56
C GLU A 161 -2.74 20.12 -0.04
N ASP A 162 -3.30 21.22 0.46
CA ASP A 162 -3.43 21.51 1.88
C ASP A 162 -4.23 20.40 2.63
N GLU A 163 -5.33 19.91 2.05
CA GLU A 163 -6.08 18.79 2.65
C GLU A 163 -5.27 17.50 2.69
N ILE A 164 -4.48 17.23 1.65
CA ILE A 164 -3.60 16.07 1.60
C ILE A 164 -2.52 16.17 2.67
N LEU A 165 -1.84 17.31 2.77
CA LEU A 165 -0.78 17.56 3.75
C LEU A 165 -1.30 17.46 5.18
N ARG A 166 -2.46 18.05 5.48
CA ARG A 166 -3.12 17.92 6.80
C ARG A 166 -3.48 16.47 7.11
N THR A 167 -3.99 15.72 6.14
CA THR A 167 -4.29 14.29 6.33
C THR A 167 -3.01 13.52 6.69
N ILE A 168 -1.91 13.75 6.00
CA ILE A 168 -0.61 13.12 6.29
C ILE A 168 -0.14 13.47 7.70
N ALA A 169 -0.25 14.75 8.10
CA ALA A 169 0.12 15.19 9.44
C ALA A 169 -0.72 14.52 10.55
N ILE A 170 -2.03 14.38 10.33
CA ILE A 170 -2.95 13.66 11.24
C ILE A 170 -2.53 12.19 11.36
N PHE A 171 -2.28 11.53 10.23
CA PHE A 171 -1.82 10.13 10.23
C PHE A 171 -0.49 9.96 10.97
N ARG A 172 0.45 10.88 10.79
CA ARG A 172 1.71 10.89 11.53
C ARG A 172 1.50 11.09 13.02
N TYR A 173 0.63 12.03 13.40
CA TYR A 173 0.37 12.32 14.82
C TYR A 173 -0.25 11.11 15.54
N ILE A 174 -1.23 10.46 14.93
CA ILE A 174 -1.89 9.27 15.49
C ILE A 174 -0.98 8.04 15.45
N ASN A 175 -0.11 7.94 14.44
CA ASN A 175 0.78 6.80 14.21
C ASN A 175 2.26 7.23 14.22
N PRO A 176 2.81 7.70 15.35
CA PRO A 176 4.12 8.36 15.40
C PRO A 176 5.30 7.47 14.99
N THR A 177 5.18 6.15 15.16
CA THR A 177 6.24 5.18 14.85
C THR A 177 6.03 4.43 13.52
N ALA A 178 4.94 4.71 12.79
CA ALA A 178 4.65 4.02 11.54
C ALA A 178 5.41 4.65 10.36
N MET A 179 5.60 3.88 9.31
CA MET A 179 5.96 4.39 7.98
C MET A 179 4.69 4.91 7.31
N VAL A 180 4.50 6.23 7.32
CA VAL A 180 3.45 6.89 6.53
C VAL A 180 3.98 7.05 5.12
N ARG A 181 3.36 6.33 4.17
CA ARG A 181 3.86 6.19 2.80
C ARG A 181 3.02 7.01 1.83
N LEU A 182 3.68 7.77 0.99
CA LEU A 182 3.05 8.26 -0.22
C LEU A 182 2.90 7.12 -1.23
N ALA A 183 1.69 6.95 -1.78
CA ALA A 183 1.38 5.89 -2.71
C ALA A 183 0.77 6.44 -4.01
N ALA A 184 -0.27 5.82 -4.57
CA ALA A 184 -0.90 6.27 -5.81
C ALA A 184 -1.47 7.70 -5.69
N GLY A 185 -1.49 8.43 -6.79
CA GLY A 185 -1.98 9.81 -6.88
C GLY A 185 -0.96 10.88 -6.49
N ARG A 186 0.20 10.52 -5.96
CA ARG A 186 1.26 11.45 -5.54
C ARG A 186 1.75 12.38 -6.66
N ASN A 187 1.75 11.91 -7.88
CA ASN A 187 2.16 12.68 -9.06
C ASN A 187 1.20 13.85 -9.40
N SER A 188 0.08 14.00 -8.69
CA SER A 188 -0.79 15.18 -8.76
C SER A 188 -0.38 16.29 -7.78
N MET A 189 0.56 16.01 -6.87
CA MET A 189 1.09 16.98 -5.92
C MET A 189 2.25 17.76 -6.53
N GLU A 190 2.47 18.99 -6.04
CA GLU A 190 3.64 19.78 -6.42
C GLU A 190 4.95 19.06 -6.04
N HIS A 191 5.93 19.16 -6.92
CA HIS A 191 7.26 18.54 -6.74
C HIS A 191 7.18 17.08 -6.29
N SER A 192 6.25 16.30 -6.88
CA SER A 192 6.05 14.87 -6.56
C SER A 192 5.84 14.58 -5.07
N GLY A 193 5.25 15.52 -4.35
CA GLY A 193 4.90 15.38 -2.94
C GLY A 193 6.05 15.68 -1.96
N GLU A 194 7.03 16.50 -2.32
CA GLU A 194 8.09 16.93 -1.38
C GLU A 194 7.51 17.47 -0.07
N GLN A 195 6.50 18.34 -0.13
CA GLN A 195 5.87 18.91 1.07
C GLN A 195 5.20 17.87 1.96
N ALA A 196 4.77 16.74 1.40
CA ALA A 196 4.21 15.65 2.19
C ALA A 196 5.25 15.00 3.12
N PHE A 197 6.51 14.90 2.70
CA PHE A 197 7.59 14.44 3.58
C PHE A 197 7.86 15.44 4.71
N ARG A 198 7.76 16.75 4.46
CA ARG A 198 7.84 17.79 5.51
C ARG A 198 6.63 17.75 6.46
N SER A 199 5.48 17.26 6.00
CA SER A 199 4.24 17.12 6.77
C SER A 199 4.14 15.81 7.55
N GLY A 200 5.11 14.90 7.43
CA GLY A 200 5.15 13.68 8.24
C GLY A 200 5.21 12.36 7.47
N ALA A 201 5.13 12.35 6.14
CA ALA A 201 5.47 11.16 5.38
C ALA A 201 6.96 10.83 5.58
N ASN A 202 7.31 9.54 5.58
CA ASN A 202 8.68 9.08 5.72
C ASN A 202 9.00 7.84 4.87
N ALA A 203 8.16 7.55 3.91
CA ALA A 203 8.36 6.50 2.92
C ALA A 203 7.55 6.80 1.65
N ALA A 204 7.87 6.15 0.55
CA ALA A 204 7.10 6.21 -0.69
C ALA A 204 6.99 4.82 -1.33
N ILE A 205 5.96 4.65 -2.14
CA ILE A 205 5.88 3.57 -3.14
C ILE A 205 6.35 4.18 -4.45
N THR A 206 7.29 3.54 -5.10
CA THR A 206 7.93 4.00 -6.33
C THR A 206 7.88 2.91 -7.41
N GLY A 207 8.08 3.29 -8.66
CA GLY A 207 7.92 2.37 -9.81
C GLY A 207 6.48 2.23 -10.25
N ASP A 208 6.24 1.31 -11.19
CA ASP A 208 4.90 1.09 -11.74
C ASP A 208 3.96 0.47 -10.71
N MET A 209 2.72 0.95 -10.70
CA MET A 209 1.64 0.46 -9.84
C MET A 209 0.60 -0.26 -10.69
N LEU A 210 -0.26 -1.08 -10.07
CA LEU A 210 -1.22 -1.93 -10.78
C LEU A 210 -2.14 -1.16 -11.74
N THR A 211 -2.56 0.06 -11.36
CA THR A 211 -3.56 0.85 -12.10
C THR A 211 -3.05 2.21 -12.57
N THR A 212 -1.87 2.62 -12.14
CA THR A 212 -1.29 3.93 -12.48
C THR A 212 0.21 3.82 -12.65
N SER A 213 0.80 4.64 -13.54
CA SER A 213 2.25 4.85 -13.57
C SER A 213 2.69 5.55 -12.28
N GLY A 214 3.72 5.02 -11.64
CA GLY A 214 4.35 5.66 -10.49
C GLY A 214 5.46 6.62 -10.89
N ASN A 215 6.14 7.19 -9.90
CA ASN A 215 7.32 8.00 -10.12
C ASN A 215 8.54 7.11 -10.45
N ARG A 216 9.50 7.66 -11.17
CA ARG A 216 10.76 6.95 -11.40
C ARG A 216 11.54 6.80 -10.09
N ILE A 217 12.11 5.61 -9.88
CA ILE A 217 12.86 5.29 -8.68
C ILE A 217 14.02 6.27 -8.46
N SER A 218 14.75 6.63 -9.54
CA SER A 218 15.87 7.59 -9.46
C SER A 218 15.42 8.98 -9.04
N GLU A 219 14.31 9.47 -9.59
CA GLU A 219 13.77 10.80 -9.24
C GLU A 219 13.37 10.87 -7.76
N ASP A 220 12.75 9.81 -7.24
CA ASP A 220 12.41 9.71 -5.83
C ASP A 220 13.66 9.67 -4.93
N GLN A 221 14.67 8.90 -5.32
CA GLN A 221 15.91 8.82 -4.56
C GLN A 221 16.65 10.14 -4.54
N GLU A 222 16.72 10.86 -5.66
CA GLU A 222 17.34 12.19 -5.77
C GLU A 222 16.60 13.21 -4.91
N MET A 223 15.27 13.25 -4.98
CA MET A 223 14.44 14.15 -4.17
C MET A 223 14.65 13.90 -2.67
N LEU A 224 14.56 12.64 -2.24
CA LEU A 224 14.72 12.28 -0.82
C LEU A 224 16.12 12.57 -0.30
N ALA A 225 17.16 12.29 -1.11
CA ALA A 225 18.54 12.62 -0.77
C ALA A 225 18.76 14.14 -0.63
N ALA A 226 18.19 14.94 -1.55
CA ALA A 226 18.23 16.40 -1.49
C ALA A 226 17.52 16.95 -0.24
N MET A 227 16.51 16.25 0.29
CA MET A 227 15.83 16.58 1.54
C MET A 227 16.57 16.12 2.80
N GLY A 228 17.71 15.42 2.67
CA GLY A 228 18.52 14.92 3.78
C GLY A 228 18.06 13.56 4.34
N PHE A 229 17.19 12.84 3.64
CA PHE A 229 16.83 11.47 4.03
C PHE A 229 17.96 10.49 3.67
N THR A 230 18.22 9.53 4.55
CA THR A 230 19.06 8.35 4.26
C THR A 230 18.20 7.28 3.60
N LEU A 231 18.66 6.75 2.46
CA LEU A 231 17.93 5.76 1.65
C LEU A 231 18.50 4.36 1.86
#